data_331d10b670402b201a92b7c660ac7d6e
#
_entry.id   331d10b670402b201a92b7c660ac7d6e
#
_cell.length_a   1.000
_cell.length_b   1.000
_cell.length_c   1.000
_cell.angle_alpha   90.00
_cell.angle_beta   90.00
_cell.angle_gamma   90.00
#
_symmetry.space_group_name_H-M   'P 1'
#
loop_
_entity.id
_entity.type
_entity.pdbx_description
1 polymer ?
#
loop_
_entity_poly.entity_id
_entity_poly.type
_entity_poly.pdbx_seq_one_letter_code
_entity_poly.pdbx_strand_id
1 'polypeptide(L)'
;MHVTHKSYFEASRLIDSAKTETDLLGSLDKILKEKVDYVAYDEIQIKRLNNQAIESPRAVRYFEGRRITLDSINKFSLGFSERQDMITVPIQTPDGSMFVGFVARSIEGKDFKNTPNLPKSKILFNLHRAKRYDVVYVVESSFDAIRMDQCGLAAVASLGSNISKFQIELLTKNFNSVIVIPDNDDAGKNMSDKIIDKMGKRANAFCLPSRFKDIGDMTDADIEQLTIKTSDPLLAMY
;
A
#
# COMPACT_ATOMS: atom_id res chain seq x y z
N MET A 1 8.85 13.31 -24.76
CA MET A 1 7.75 12.46 -24.24
C MET A 1 8.24 11.03 -24.17
N HIS A 2 8.73 10.56 -23.02
CA HIS A 2 9.16 9.16 -22.87
C HIS A 2 7.92 8.30 -22.58
N VAL A 3 7.46 7.59 -23.60
CA VAL A 3 6.48 6.51 -23.42
C VAL A 3 7.24 5.33 -22.80
N THR A 4 6.87 4.90 -21.61
CA THR A 4 7.49 3.73 -20.98
C THR A 4 7.16 2.47 -21.78
N HIS A 5 8.08 1.49 -21.83
CA HIS A 5 7.88 0.20 -22.55
C HIS A 5 6.56 -0.48 -22.19
N LYS A 6 6.08 -0.31 -20.97
CA LYS A 6 4.81 -0.90 -20.49
C LYS A 6 3.59 -0.24 -21.11
N SER A 7 3.59 1.09 -21.28
CA SER A 7 2.48 1.78 -21.97
C SER A 7 2.42 1.48 -23.46
N TYR A 8 3.55 1.18 -24.10
CA TYR A 8 3.62 0.73 -25.49
C TYR A 8 2.98 -0.66 -25.66
N PHE A 9 3.27 -1.61 -24.77
CA PHE A 9 2.68 -2.96 -24.79
C PHE A 9 1.18 -2.95 -24.54
N GLU A 10 0.70 -2.11 -23.61
CA GLU A 10 -0.72 -1.94 -23.34
C GLU A 10 -1.45 -1.31 -24.54
N ALA A 11 -0.85 -0.30 -25.16
CA ALA A 11 -1.38 0.31 -26.38
C ALA A 11 -1.40 -0.66 -27.56
N SER A 12 -0.35 -1.45 -27.78
CA SER A 12 -0.30 -2.48 -28.82
C SER A 12 -1.40 -3.53 -28.65
N ARG A 13 -1.61 -4.05 -27.42
CA ARG A 13 -2.69 -5.01 -27.15
C ARG A 13 -4.08 -4.44 -27.41
N LEU A 14 -4.30 -3.16 -27.16
CA LEU A 14 -5.57 -2.49 -27.42
C LEU A 14 -5.80 -2.27 -28.90
N ILE A 15 -4.75 -1.93 -29.66
CA ILE A 15 -4.79 -1.83 -31.11
C ILE A 15 -5.15 -3.18 -31.72
N ASP A 16 -4.52 -4.26 -31.26
CA ASP A 16 -4.76 -5.63 -31.76
C ASP A 16 -6.16 -6.17 -31.38
N SER A 17 -6.78 -5.65 -30.31
CA SER A 17 -8.11 -6.08 -29.84
C SER A 17 -9.26 -5.20 -30.33
N ALA A 18 -9.00 -4.02 -30.87
CA ALA A 18 -10.03 -3.07 -31.31
C ALA A 18 -10.64 -3.54 -32.64
N LYS A 19 -11.96 -3.72 -32.62
CA LYS A 19 -12.73 -4.13 -33.84
C LYS A 19 -13.11 -2.93 -34.71
N THR A 20 -13.09 -1.72 -34.18
CA THR A 20 -13.44 -0.48 -34.86
C THR A 20 -12.56 0.68 -34.41
N GLU A 21 -12.42 1.71 -35.25
CA GLU A 21 -11.69 2.95 -34.93
C GLU A 21 -12.30 3.67 -33.72
N THR A 22 -13.61 3.59 -33.53
CA THR A 22 -14.35 4.15 -32.40
C THR A 22 -13.99 3.44 -31.09
N ASP A 23 -13.82 2.10 -31.12
CA ASP A 23 -13.38 1.31 -29.96
C ASP A 23 -11.95 1.68 -29.56
N LEU A 24 -11.09 1.91 -30.57
CA LEU A 24 -9.70 2.32 -30.36
C LEU A 24 -9.63 3.71 -29.69
N LEU A 25 -10.36 4.68 -30.24
CA LEU A 25 -10.41 6.04 -29.71
C LEU A 25 -10.99 6.06 -28.29
N GLY A 26 -12.04 5.31 -28.03
CA GLY A 26 -12.62 5.17 -26.69
C GLY A 26 -11.64 4.54 -25.68
N SER A 27 -10.86 3.56 -26.11
CA SER A 27 -9.85 2.89 -25.30
C SER A 27 -8.63 3.79 -25.04
N LEU A 28 -8.18 4.55 -26.05
CA LEU A 28 -7.11 5.55 -25.91
C LEU A 28 -7.54 6.71 -25.01
N ASP A 29 -8.78 7.19 -25.15
CA ASP A 29 -9.35 8.25 -24.30
C ASP A 29 -9.44 7.81 -22.83
N LYS A 30 -9.75 6.54 -22.60
CA LYS A 30 -9.74 5.93 -21.27
C LYS A 30 -8.33 5.87 -20.67
N ILE A 31 -7.33 5.46 -21.44
CA ILE A 31 -5.91 5.44 -21.01
C ILE A 31 -5.41 6.86 -20.70
N LEU A 32 -5.76 7.83 -21.55
CA LEU A 32 -5.37 9.22 -21.36
C LEU A 32 -6.06 9.87 -20.13
N LYS A 33 -7.30 9.49 -19.85
CA LYS A 33 -8.05 9.96 -18.67
C LYS A 33 -7.58 9.30 -17.37
N GLU A 34 -6.98 8.11 -17.44
CA GLU A 34 -6.42 7.41 -16.28
C GLU A 34 -5.02 7.90 -15.88
N LYS A 35 -4.41 8.82 -16.65
CA LYS A 35 -3.11 9.36 -16.31
C LYS A 35 -3.23 10.28 -15.11
N VAL A 36 -2.81 9.78 -13.96
CA VAL A 36 -2.70 10.58 -12.74
C VAL A 36 -1.45 11.44 -12.85
N ASP A 37 -1.62 12.76 -12.84
CA ASP A 37 -0.48 13.68 -12.75
C ASP A 37 0.00 13.71 -11.30
N TYR A 38 1.07 12.97 -11.04
CA TYR A 38 1.74 12.97 -9.75
C TYR A 38 2.72 14.14 -9.68
N VAL A 39 2.69 14.87 -8.59
CA VAL A 39 3.68 15.93 -8.30
C VAL A 39 4.82 15.32 -7.50
N ALA A 40 6.04 15.45 -8.00
CA ALA A 40 7.23 14.95 -7.32
C ALA A 40 7.46 15.68 -6.00
N TYR A 41 7.73 14.92 -4.94
CA TYR A 41 8.16 15.44 -3.66
C TYR A 41 9.70 15.44 -3.58
N ASP A 42 10.26 16.37 -2.82
CA ASP A 42 11.71 16.54 -2.71
C ASP A 42 12.39 15.33 -2.00
N GLU A 43 13.19 14.59 -2.75
CA GLU A 43 13.93 13.43 -2.25
C GLU A 43 15.00 13.81 -1.21
N ILE A 44 15.56 15.02 -1.29
CA ILE A 44 16.54 15.51 -0.31
C ILE A 44 15.87 15.63 1.05
N GLN A 45 14.62 16.10 1.07
CA GLN A 45 13.85 16.19 2.30
C GLN A 45 13.50 14.80 2.85
N ILE A 46 13.16 13.83 2.00
CA ILE A 46 12.94 12.44 2.43
C ILE A 46 14.20 11.88 3.08
N LYS A 47 15.37 12.01 2.45
CA LYS A 47 16.66 11.55 3.01
C LYS A 47 16.99 12.22 4.33
N ARG A 48 16.78 13.54 4.42
CA ARG A 48 17.01 14.28 5.67
C ARG A 48 16.13 13.77 6.82
N LEU A 49 14.82 13.57 6.56
CA LEU A 49 13.91 13.03 7.57
C LEU A 49 14.27 11.59 7.97
N ASN A 50 14.75 10.77 7.03
CA ASN A 50 15.22 9.42 7.32
C ASN A 50 16.47 9.44 8.22
N ASN A 51 17.45 10.29 7.94
CA ASN A 51 18.62 10.46 8.82
C ASN A 51 18.19 10.87 10.24
N GLN A 52 17.28 11.84 10.38
CA GLN A 52 16.73 12.24 11.67
C GLN A 52 16.04 11.07 12.40
N ALA A 53 15.37 10.18 11.67
CA ALA A 53 14.72 9.01 12.26
C ALA A 53 15.72 8.01 12.84
N ILE A 54 16.87 7.84 12.19
CA ILE A 54 17.93 6.91 12.62
C ILE A 54 18.75 7.51 13.79
N GLU A 55 18.99 8.80 13.75
CA GLU A 55 19.83 9.51 14.73
C GLU A 55 19.06 9.86 16.03
N SER A 56 17.74 9.99 15.97
CA SER A 56 16.91 10.37 17.12
C SER A 56 16.58 9.19 18.02
N PRO A 57 17.07 9.17 19.29
CA PRO A 57 16.69 8.12 20.23
C PRO A 57 15.18 8.03 20.48
N ARG A 58 14.47 9.14 20.29
CA ARG A 58 13.02 9.21 20.45
C ARG A 58 12.30 8.50 19.31
N ALA A 59 12.72 8.74 18.08
CA ALA A 59 12.18 8.07 16.91
C ALA A 59 12.51 6.56 16.93
N VAL A 60 13.73 6.19 17.29
CA VAL A 60 14.16 4.79 17.42
C VAL A 60 13.27 4.06 18.41
N ARG A 61 13.07 4.60 19.64
CA ARG A 61 12.15 3.98 20.62
C ARG A 61 10.71 3.84 20.10
N TYR A 62 10.23 4.82 19.34
CA TYR A 62 8.91 4.73 18.71
C TYR A 62 8.82 3.55 17.73
N PHE A 63 9.82 3.39 16.87
CA PHE A 63 9.87 2.29 15.90
C PHE A 63 10.02 0.94 16.60
N GLU A 64 10.89 0.84 17.60
CA GLU A 64 11.04 -0.37 18.43
C GLU A 64 9.72 -0.77 19.11
N GLY A 65 9.01 0.21 19.69
CA GLY A 65 7.69 0.00 20.29
C GLY A 65 6.65 -0.51 19.30
N ARG A 66 6.85 -0.26 17.98
CA ARG A 66 6.04 -0.79 16.88
C ARG A 66 6.66 -2.00 16.20
N ARG A 67 7.73 -2.53 16.74
CA ARG A 67 8.48 -3.66 16.16
C ARG A 67 8.95 -3.41 14.73
N ILE A 68 9.27 -2.16 14.38
CA ILE A 68 9.83 -1.77 13.08
C ILE A 68 11.35 -1.84 13.18
N THR A 69 11.97 -2.64 12.32
CA THR A 69 13.43 -2.84 12.29
C THR A 69 14.15 -1.69 11.60
N LEU A 70 15.44 -1.54 11.87
CA LEU A 70 16.29 -0.57 11.19
C LEU A 70 16.34 -0.80 9.67
N ASP A 71 16.33 -2.07 9.25
CA ASP A 71 16.27 -2.43 7.82
C ASP A 71 15.00 -1.92 7.18
N SER A 72 13.85 -2.01 7.87
CA SER A 72 12.59 -1.45 7.38
C SER A 72 12.59 0.07 7.38
N ILE A 73 13.19 0.72 8.38
CA ILE A 73 13.35 2.19 8.40
C ILE A 73 14.10 2.63 7.14
N ASN A 74 15.20 1.96 6.81
CA ASN A 74 15.99 2.27 5.62
C ASN A 74 15.25 1.91 4.32
N LYS A 75 14.71 0.69 4.23
CA LYS A 75 14.00 0.16 3.05
C LYS A 75 12.85 1.05 2.61
N PHE A 76 12.08 1.55 3.58
CA PHE A 76 10.91 2.39 3.34
C PHE A 76 11.20 3.89 3.48
N SER A 77 12.46 4.25 3.76
CA SER A 77 12.90 5.64 4.00
C SER A 77 12.05 6.34 5.05
N LEU A 78 11.68 5.58 6.12
CA LEU A 78 10.88 6.13 7.21
C LEU A 78 11.61 7.30 7.86
N GLY A 79 10.90 8.36 8.17
CA GLY A 79 11.49 9.60 8.63
C GLY A 79 10.96 10.04 9.99
N PHE A 80 11.66 11.00 10.56
CA PHE A 80 11.24 11.74 11.74
C PHE A 80 11.41 13.23 11.53
N SER A 81 10.37 13.98 11.78
CA SER A 81 10.42 15.45 11.80
C SER A 81 10.52 15.93 13.25
N GLU A 82 11.71 16.29 13.71
CA GLU A 82 11.91 16.86 15.05
C GLU A 82 11.06 18.10 15.26
N ARG A 83 10.97 18.97 14.24
CA ARG A 83 10.19 20.22 14.32
C ARG A 83 8.70 19.98 14.58
N GLN A 84 8.14 18.89 14.04
CA GLN A 84 6.71 18.59 14.14
C GLN A 84 6.42 17.48 15.15
N ASP A 85 7.45 16.84 15.65
CA ASP A 85 7.38 15.65 16.50
C ASP A 85 6.55 14.52 15.89
N MET A 86 6.83 14.24 14.62
CA MET A 86 6.07 13.27 13.84
C MET A 86 6.96 12.29 13.08
N ILE A 87 6.60 11.04 13.13
CA ILE A 87 7.12 10.01 12.23
C ILE A 87 6.50 10.20 10.85
N THR A 88 7.32 10.08 9.80
CA THR A 88 6.87 10.21 8.41
C THR A 88 7.06 8.91 7.65
N VAL A 89 6.08 8.54 6.85
CA VAL A 89 6.14 7.40 5.92
C VAL A 89 6.03 7.96 4.51
N PRO A 90 7.11 7.95 3.74
CA PRO A 90 7.11 8.43 2.36
C PRO A 90 6.22 7.58 1.46
N ILE A 91 5.52 8.24 0.56
CA ILE A 91 4.61 7.62 -0.40
C ILE A 91 5.19 7.76 -1.80
N GLN A 92 5.26 6.64 -2.50
CA GLN A 92 5.75 6.57 -3.88
C GLN A 92 4.61 6.31 -4.86
N THR A 93 4.82 6.68 -6.11
CA THR A 93 3.94 6.31 -7.22
C THR A 93 3.79 4.80 -7.35
N PRO A 94 2.74 4.29 -8.01
CA PRO A 94 2.51 2.85 -8.20
C PRO A 94 3.65 2.10 -8.92
N ASP A 95 4.46 2.80 -9.70
CA ASP A 95 5.64 2.26 -10.36
C ASP A 95 6.93 2.42 -9.52
N GLY A 96 6.89 3.21 -8.45
CA GLY A 96 8.02 3.49 -7.56
C GLY A 96 9.01 4.52 -8.11
N SER A 97 8.68 5.20 -9.21
CA SER A 97 9.60 6.10 -9.90
C SER A 97 9.84 7.43 -9.19
N MET A 98 8.91 7.86 -8.31
CA MET A 98 9.06 9.10 -7.57
C MET A 98 8.34 9.08 -6.23
N PHE A 99 8.79 9.88 -5.29
CA PHE A 99 8.04 10.23 -4.09
C PHE A 99 7.03 11.33 -4.40
N VAL A 100 5.83 11.22 -3.82
CA VAL A 100 4.73 12.18 -4.00
C VAL A 100 4.31 12.87 -2.70
N GLY A 101 5.03 12.58 -1.62
CA GLY A 101 4.82 13.13 -0.29
C GLY A 101 4.98 12.09 0.79
N PHE A 102 4.38 12.33 1.94
CA PHE A 102 4.37 11.41 3.07
C PHE A 102 3.05 11.48 3.84
N VAL A 103 2.73 10.41 4.53
CA VAL A 103 1.81 10.40 5.66
C VAL A 103 2.63 10.53 6.94
N ALA A 104 2.14 11.29 7.91
CA ALA A 104 2.85 11.50 9.17
C ALA A 104 1.93 11.20 10.36
N ARG A 105 2.54 10.73 11.46
CA ARG A 105 1.86 10.41 12.70
C ARG A 105 2.66 10.95 13.88
N SER A 106 1.98 11.57 14.84
CA SER A 106 2.58 12.01 16.08
C SER A 106 3.16 10.84 16.87
N ILE A 107 4.32 11.06 17.51
CA ILE A 107 4.92 10.09 18.43
C ILE A 107 4.06 9.91 19.68
N GLU A 108 3.56 11.00 20.26
CA GLU A 108 2.83 11.03 21.54
C GLU A 108 1.35 11.32 21.35
N GLY A 109 0.74 10.99 20.27
CA GLY A 109 -0.66 11.32 20.08
C GLY A 109 -1.34 10.46 19.06
N LYS A 110 -2.55 10.88 18.70
CA LYS A 110 -3.33 10.27 17.64
C LYS A 110 -3.40 11.15 16.40
N ASP A 111 -2.57 12.21 16.34
CA ASP A 111 -2.60 13.14 15.23
C ASP A 111 -1.95 12.55 13.98
N PHE A 112 -2.66 12.73 12.87
CA PHE A 112 -2.18 12.37 11.55
C PHE A 112 -2.10 13.63 10.69
N LYS A 113 -1.03 13.74 9.93
CA LYS A 113 -0.87 14.76 8.89
C LYS A 113 -0.45 14.09 7.59
N ASN A 114 -0.84 14.69 6.50
CA ASN A 114 -0.39 14.25 5.17
C ASN A 114 0.22 15.46 4.45
N THR A 115 1.12 15.19 3.53
CA THR A 115 1.52 16.22 2.57
C THR A 115 0.25 16.78 1.91
N PRO A 116 0.12 18.12 1.78
CA PRO A 116 -1.02 18.70 1.07
C PRO A 116 -1.19 18.09 -0.32
N ASN A 117 -2.43 17.83 -0.71
CA ASN A 117 -2.77 17.23 -2.00
C ASN A 117 -2.18 15.84 -2.28
N LEU A 118 -1.75 15.10 -1.24
CA LEU A 118 -1.32 13.72 -1.40
C LEU A 118 -2.45 12.88 -2.03
N PRO A 119 -2.25 12.28 -3.22
CA PRO A 119 -3.31 11.57 -3.94
C PRO A 119 -3.56 10.16 -3.40
N LYS A 120 -3.87 10.02 -2.10
CA LYS A 120 -4.03 8.73 -1.42
C LYS A 120 -4.99 7.79 -2.12
N SER A 121 -6.11 8.32 -2.63
CA SER A 121 -7.11 7.51 -3.34
C SER A 121 -6.65 6.94 -4.68
N LYS A 122 -5.48 7.34 -5.16
CA LYS A 122 -4.89 6.89 -6.43
C LYS A 122 -3.60 6.11 -6.25
N ILE A 123 -3.27 5.74 -5.02
CA ILE A 123 -2.04 5.04 -4.66
C ILE A 123 -2.37 3.90 -3.69
N LEU A 124 -1.68 2.78 -3.84
CA LEU A 124 -1.53 1.77 -2.80
C LEU A 124 -0.09 1.85 -2.29
N PHE A 125 0.08 2.03 -0.99
CA PHE A 125 1.42 2.01 -0.38
C PHE A 125 2.12 0.69 -0.69
N ASN A 126 3.40 0.73 -0.98
CA ASN A 126 4.26 -0.42 -1.28
C ASN A 126 3.89 -1.20 -2.57
N LEU A 127 2.98 -0.71 -3.43
CA LEU A 127 2.57 -1.43 -4.63
C LEU A 127 3.76 -1.76 -5.55
N HIS A 128 4.68 -0.82 -5.76
CA HIS A 128 5.82 -0.99 -6.66
C HIS A 128 6.74 -2.16 -6.28
N ARG A 129 6.81 -2.53 -4.98
CA ARG A 129 7.55 -3.71 -4.51
C ARG A 129 6.69 -4.96 -4.53
N ALA A 130 5.42 -4.84 -4.11
CA ALA A 130 4.50 -5.98 -4.00
C ALA A 130 4.10 -6.56 -5.36
N LYS A 131 4.01 -5.76 -6.43
CA LYS A 131 3.55 -6.17 -7.77
C LYS A 131 4.38 -7.25 -8.48
N ARG A 132 5.52 -7.65 -7.91
CA ARG A 132 6.32 -8.79 -8.39
C ARG A 132 5.80 -10.15 -7.91
N TYR A 133 4.81 -10.15 -7.03
CA TYR A 133 4.18 -11.35 -6.49
C TYR A 133 2.78 -11.54 -7.05
N ASP A 134 2.34 -12.78 -7.18
CA ASP A 134 0.98 -13.11 -7.66
C ASP A 134 -0.09 -12.90 -6.59
N VAL A 135 0.29 -13.11 -5.33
CA VAL A 135 -0.58 -12.95 -4.16
C VAL A 135 -0.15 -11.74 -3.35
N VAL A 136 -1.11 -10.93 -2.93
CA VAL A 136 -0.85 -9.75 -2.08
C VAL A 136 -1.82 -9.69 -0.91
N TYR A 137 -1.28 -9.25 0.22
CA TYR A 137 -2.08 -8.88 1.39
C TYR A 137 -2.44 -7.40 1.34
N VAL A 138 -3.70 -7.08 1.64
CA VAL A 138 -4.20 -5.70 1.70
C VAL A 138 -4.56 -5.35 3.12
N VAL A 139 -3.96 -4.29 3.63
CA VAL A 139 -4.18 -3.73 4.97
C VAL A 139 -4.55 -2.26 4.89
N GLU A 140 -4.95 -1.65 6.01
CA GLU A 140 -5.35 -0.25 6.05
C GLU A 140 -4.17 0.69 6.18
N SER A 141 -3.24 0.39 7.08
CA SER A 141 -2.16 1.29 7.44
C SER A 141 -0.83 0.93 6.78
N SER A 142 0.00 1.94 6.52
CA SER A 142 1.35 1.73 6.01
C SER A 142 2.25 0.97 6.98
N PHE A 143 2.05 1.14 8.30
CA PHE A 143 2.82 0.41 9.31
C PHE A 143 2.51 -1.09 9.28
N ASP A 144 1.24 -1.47 9.07
CA ASP A 144 0.85 -2.88 8.97
C ASP A 144 1.45 -3.52 7.73
N ALA A 145 1.43 -2.81 6.59
CA ALA A 145 2.10 -3.30 5.39
C ALA A 145 3.63 -3.45 5.58
N ILE A 146 4.27 -2.54 6.31
CA ILE A 146 5.71 -2.64 6.64
C ILE A 146 5.96 -3.84 7.55
N ARG A 147 5.13 -4.06 8.56
CA ARG A 147 5.24 -5.20 9.48
C ARG A 147 5.13 -6.53 8.73
N MET A 148 4.16 -6.63 7.83
CA MET A 148 4.01 -7.81 6.98
C MET A 148 5.21 -8.02 6.04
N ASP A 149 5.70 -6.94 5.43
CA ASP A 149 6.88 -6.99 4.57
C ASP A 149 8.15 -7.43 5.33
N GLN A 150 8.31 -7.05 6.61
CA GLN A 150 9.38 -7.56 7.48
C GLN A 150 9.32 -9.09 7.65
N CYS A 151 8.13 -9.64 7.72
CA CYS A 151 7.90 -11.08 7.82
C CYS A 151 7.89 -11.78 6.44
N GLY A 152 8.35 -11.12 5.38
CA GLY A 152 8.46 -11.68 4.04
C GLY A 152 7.14 -11.76 3.25
N LEU A 153 6.07 -11.12 3.73
CA LEU A 153 4.76 -11.13 3.08
C LEU A 153 4.60 -9.92 2.16
N ALA A 154 4.19 -10.17 0.92
CA ALA A 154 3.89 -9.09 -0.01
C ALA A 154 2.62 -8.35 0.42
N ALA A 155 2.76 -7.14 0.96
CA ALA A 155 1.63 -6.36 1.46
C ALA A 155 1.57 -4.96 0.87
N VAL A 156 0.35 -4.46 0.69
CA VAL A 156 0.04 -3.08 0.29
C VAL A 156 -0.95 -2.46 1.27
N ALA A 157 -0.93 -1.13 1.40
CA ALA A 157 -1.90 -0.43 2.23
C ALA A 157 -2.74 0.58 1.43
N SER A 158 -4.02 0.67 1.80
CA SER A 158 -4.98 1.64 1.25
C SER A 158 -4.75 3.07 1.76
N LEU A 159 -3.96 3.24 2.83
CA LEU A 159 -3.72 4.51 3.53
C LEU A 159 -4.99 5.10 4.17
N GLY A 160 -5.84 4.26 4.67
CA GLY A 160 -7.09 4.54 5.39
C GLY A 160 -8.15 3.49 5.12
N SER A 161 -9.19 3.47 5.93
CA SER A 161 -10.27 2.47 5.89
C SER A 161 -11.20 2.55 4.68
N ASN A 162 -11.15 3.63 3.89
CA ASN A 162 -11.98 3.78 2.70
C ASN A 162 -11.18 3.56 1.42
N ILE A 163 -11.24 2.34 0.90
CA ILE A 163 -10.59 2.03 -0.38
C ILE A 163 -11.36 2.64 -1.55
N SER A 164 -10.65 3.25 -2.49
CA SER A 164 -11.22 3.86 -3.69
C SER A 164 -11.38 2.84 -4.83
N LYS A 165 -12.24 3.16 -5.81
CA LYS A 165 -12.37 2.37 -7.04
C LYS A 165 -11.02 2.25 -7.77
N PHE A 166 -10.25 3.33 -7.83
CA PHE A 166 -8.93 3.34 -8.46
C PHE A 166 -7.94 2.41 -7.77
N GLN A 167 -7.93 2.38 -6.44
CA GLN A 167 -7.09 1.45 -5.68
C GLN A 167 -7.50 -0.01 -5.93
N ILE A 168 -8.80 -0.30 -6.02
CA ILE A 168 -9.28 -1.65 -6.37
C ILE A 168 -8.87 -2.02 -7.81
N GLU A 169 -8.89 -1.08 -8.74
CA GLU A 169 -8.38 -1.30 -10.10
C GLU A 169 -6.89 -1.60 -10.11
N LEU A 170 -6.10 -0.92 -9.27
CA LEU A 170 -4.68 -1.23 -9.09
C LEU A 170 -4.48 -2.66 -8.57
N LEU A 171 -5.28 -3.12 -7.60
CA LEU A 171 -5.25 -4.51 -7.12
C LEU A 171 -5.60 -5.49 -8.25
N THR A 172 -6.70 -5.25 -8.93
CA THR A 172 -7.20 -6.12 -10.01
C THR A 172 -6.19 -6.27 -11.15
N LYS A 173 -5.48 -5.19 -11.49
CA LYS A 173 -4.52 -5.14 -12.60
C LYS A 173 -3.19 -5.83 -12.24
N ASN A 174 -2.77 -5.78 -10.99
CA ASN A 174 -1.41 -6.19 -10.61
C ASN A 174 -1.34 -7.56 -9.95
N PHE A 175 -2.45 -8.12 -9.42
CA PHE A 175 -2.41 -9.35 -8.64
C PHE A 175 -3.43 -10.39 -9.12
N ASN A 176 -3.05 -11.65 -9.09
CA ASN A 176 -3.92 -12.78 -9.38
C ASN A 176 -4.81 -13.13 -8.19
N SER A 177 -4.30 -12.96 -6.97
CA SER A 177 -5.03 -13.21 -5.73
C SER A 177 -4.77 -12.11 -4.70
N VAL A 178 -5.81 -11.76 -3.97
CA VAL A 178 -5.79 -10.72 -2.93
C VAL A 178 -6.35 -11.29 -1.64
N ILE A 179 -5.62 -11.12 -0.54
CA ILE A 179 -6.05 -11.48 0.81
C ILE A 179 -6.20 -10.18 1.59
N VAL A 180 -7.42 -9.81 1.92
CA VAL A 180 -7.68 -8.61 2.72
C VAL A 180 -7.57 -8.98 4.19
N ILE A 181 -6.77 -8.23 4.94
CA ILE A 181 -6.72 -8.32 6.40
C ILE A 181 -7.27 -7.00 6.95
N PRO A 182 -8.57 -6.93 7.19
CA PRO A 182 -9.19 -5.72 7.72
C PRO A 182 -8.84 -5.53 9.20
N ASP A 183 -8.82 -4.28 9.66
CA ASP A 183 -8.90 -3.98 11.08
C ASP A 183 -10.21 -4.54 11.65
N ASN A 184 -10.21 -4.93 12.92
CA ASN A 184 -11.38 -5.51 13.57
C ASN A 184 -12.44 -4.45 13.93
N ASP A 185 -12.91 -3.71 12.91
CA ASP A 185 -13.99 -2.74 13.02
C ASP A 185 -14.89 -2.71 11.76
N ASP A 186 -15.97 -1.95 11.81
CA ASP A 186 -16.93 -1.85 10.71
C ASP A 186 -16.32 -1.23 9.43
N ALA A 187 -15.34 -0.35 9.57
CA ALA A 187 -14.70 0.30 8.44
C ALA A 187 -13.81 -0.68 7.67
N GLY A 188 -13.04 -1.51 8.39
CA GLY A 188 -12.24 -2.59 7.81
C GLY A 188 -13.11 -3.63 7.09
N LYS A 189 -14.24 -4.01 7.70
CA LYS A 189 -15.21 -4.90 7.06
C LYS A 189 -15.74 -4.32 5.75
N ASN A 190 -16.16 -3.05 5.76
CA ASN A 190 -16.64 -2.38 4.55
C ASN A 190 -15.57 -2.28 3.45
N MET A 191 -14.30 -2.11 3.81
CA MET A 191 -13.18 -2.14 2.86
C MET A 191 -13.06 -3.52 2.21
N SER A 192 -13.11 -4.57 3.03
CA SER A 192 -13.05 -5.97 2.59
C SER A 192 -14.17 -6.30 1.61
N ASP A 193 -15.41 -5.98 1.96
CA ASP A 193 -16.60 -6.25 1.15
C ASP A 193 -16.46 -5.58 -0.24
N LYS A 194 -16.02 -4.32 -0.31
CA LYS A 194 -15.81 -3.61 -1.58
C LYS A 194 -14.76 -4.28 -2.48
N ILE A 195 -13.68 -4.82 -1.90
CA ILE A 195 -12.63 -5.50 -2.66
C ILE A 195 -13.16 -6.83 -3.19
N ILE A 196 -13.82 -7.62 -2.33
CA ILE A 196 -14.37 -8.94 -2.66
C ILE A 196 -15.47 -8.80 -3.72
N ASP A 197 -16.39 -7.85 -3.57
CA ASP A 197 -17.45 -7.58 -4.57
C ASP A 197 -16.88 -7.30 -5.96
N LYS A 198 -15.77 -6.58 -6.02
CA LYS A 198 -15.16 -6.21 -7.31
C LYS A 198 -14.30 -7.32 -7.90
N MET A 199 -13.56 -8.05 -7.08
CA MET A 199 -12.59 -9.06 -7.53
C MET A 199 -13.14 -10.49 -7.55
N GLY A 200 -14.28 -10.73 -6.89
CA GLY A 200 -14.92 -12.04 -6.83
C GLY A 200 -13.98 -13.10 -6.24
N LYS A 201 -13.90 -14.26 -6.89
CA LYS A 201 -13.07 -15.40 -6.43
C LYS A 201 -11.56 -15.11 -6.32
N ARG A 202 -11.11 -13.96 -6.80
CA ARG A 202 -9.70 -13.53 -6.69
C ARG A 202 -9.39 -12.81 -5.39
N ALA A 203 -10.39 -12.52 -4.56
CA ALA A 203 -10.20 -11.87 -3.28
C ALA A 203 -10.89 -12.65 -2.16
N ASN A 204 -10.20 -12.75 -1.03
CA ASN A 204 -10.73 -13.31 0.21
C ASN A 204 -10.39 -12.37 1.37
N ALA A 205 -11.21 -12.39 2.43
CA ALA A 205 -10.89 -11.72 3.68
C ALA A 205 -10.37 -12.73 4.69
N PHE A 206 -9.37 -12.35 5.45
CA PHE A 206 -8.91 -13.06 6.63
C PHE A 206 -9.16 -12.18 7.86
N CYS A 207 -10.13 -12.57 8.69
CA CYS A 207 -10.43 -11.86 9.93
C CYS A 207 -9.38 -12.19 10.99
N LEU A 208 -8.81 -11.15 11.59
CA LEU A 208 -7.90 -11.32 12.71
C LEU A 208 -8.62 -11.91 13.93
N PRO A 209 -7.93 -12.76 14.73
CA PRO A 209 -8.47 -13.15 16.04
C PRO A 209 -8.84 -11.92 16.86
N SER A 210 -9.95 -12.00 17.61
CA SER A 210 -10.51 -10.86 18.37
C SER A 210 -9.58 -10.21 19.39
N ARG A 211 -8.50 -10.91 19.79
CA ARG A 211 -7.44 -10.37 20.66
C ARG A 211 -6.56 -9.31 19.97
N PHE A 212 -6.56 -9.23 18.65
CA PHE A 212 -5.80 -8.25 17.88
C PHE A 212 -6.75 -7.25 17.23
N LYS A 213 -6.43 -5.98 17.36
CA LYS A 213 -7.18 -4.93 16.67
C LYS A 213 -6.73 -4.82 15.20
N ASP A 214 -5.43 -4.84 14.98
CA ASP A 214 -4.77 -4.70 13.69
C ASP A 214 -3.46 -5.52 13.67
N ILE A 215 -2.75 -5.52 12.55
CA ILE A 215 -1.44 -6.19 12.42
C ILE A 215 -0.39 -5.60 13.37
N GLY A 216 -0.51 -4.33 13.74
CA GLY A 216 0.42 -3.67 14.66
C GLY A 216 0.44 -4.30 16.06
N ASP A 217 -0.67 -4.93 16.48
CA ASP A 217 -0.76 -5.65 17.78
C ASP A 217 -0.06 -7.01 17.75
N MET A 218 0.20 -7.59 16.57
CA MET A 218 0.74 -8.94 16.38
C MET A 218 2.26 -8.98 16.57
N THR A 219 2.75 -10.12 17.09
CA THR A 219 4.18 -10.45 17.02
C THR A 219 4.58 -10.94 15.63
N ASP A 220 5.87 -11.01 15.34
CA ASP A 220 6.35 -11.56 14.05
C ASP A 220 5.89 -13.01 13.88
N ALA A 221 5.95 -13.83 14.94
CA ALA A 221 5.46 -15.20 14.91
C ALA A 221 3.94 -15.30 14.64
N ASP A 222 3.13 -14.37 15.17
CA ASP A 222 1.70 -14.33 14.86
C ASP A 222 1.47 -13.99 13.37
N ILE A 223 2.26 -13.05 12.80
CA ILE A 223 2.17 -12.67 11.38
C ILE A 223 2.62 -13.83 10.48
N GLU A 224 3.70 -14.52 10.82
CA GLU A 224 4.17 -15.70 10.07
C GLU A 224 3.13 -16.82 10.03
N GLN A 225 2.37 -17.02 11.11
CA GLN A 225 1.27 -17.98 11.15
C GLN A 225 0.12 -17.62 10.21
N LEU A 226 -0.06 -16.34 9.83
CA LEU A 226 -1.06 -15.96 8.83
C LEU A 226 -0.79 -16.63 7.48
N THR A 227 0.49 -16.79 7.11
CA THR A 227 0.89 -17.43 5.85
C THR A 227 0.40 -18.87 5.77
N ILE A 228 0.50 -19.61 6.86
CA ILE A 228 0.08 -21.02 6.92
C ILE A 228 -1.45 -21.09 6.76
N LYS A 229 -2.18 -20.25 7.49
CA LYS A 229 -3.66 -20.23 7.46
C LYS A 229 -4.24 -19.75 6.14
N THR A 230 -3.59 -18.80 5.49
CA THR A 230 -4.06 -18.24 4.22
C THR A 230 -3.65 -19.07 3.00
N SER A 231 -2.64 -19.96 3.15
CA SER A 231 -2.20 -20.87 2.10
C SER A 231 -3.01 -22.17 2.06
N ASP A 232 -3.77 -22.50 3.11
CA ASP A 232 -4.64 -23.67 3.16
C ASP A 232 -6.08 -23.28 2.84
N PRO A 233 -6.63 -23.72 1.69
CA PRO A 233 -8.01 -23.42 1.30
C PRO A 233 -9.06 -23.95 2.30
N LEU A 234 -8.73 -24.96 3.12
CA LEU A 234 -9.63 -25.53 4.12
C LEU A 234 -9.64 -24.70 5.41
N LEU A 235 -8.59 -23.95 5.72
CA LEU A 235 -8.50 -23.10 6.92
C LEU A 235 -9.00 -21.67 6.67
N ALA A 236 -9.16 -21.26 5.43
CA ALA A 236 -9.71 -19.95 5.06
C ALA A 236 -11.26 -19.85 5.21
N MET A 237 -11.92 -20.93 5.62
CA MET A 237 -13.39 -21.00 5.75
C MET A 237 -13.90 -20.94 7.21
N TYR A 238 -13.03 -20.65 8.20
CA TYR A 238 -13.42 -20.55 9.61
C TYR A 238 -12.99 -19.24 10.25
#